data_850710ea41d019f99a1d892bf8ae8dd5
#
_entry.id   850710ea41d019f99a1d892bf8ae8dd5
#
_cell.length_a   1.000
_cell.length_b   1.000
_cell.length_c   1.000
_cell.angle_alpha   90.00
_cell.angle_beta   90.00
_cell.angle_gamma   90.00
#
_symmetry.space_group_name_H-M   'P 1'
#
loop_
_entity.id
_entity.type
_entity.pdbx_description
1 polymer ?
#
loop_
_entity_poly.entity_id
_entity_poly.type
_entity_poly.pdbx_seq_one_letter_code
_entity_poly.pdbx_strand_id
1 'polypeptide(L)'
;SMRTNDPDFEYSVKNTLYPGSSYQITTCYRKLASKNYVKAQGNDDRTGIVLFTSEANTVCELTNSEYVLMNAIDKIYSNGGTNFNNAIKESIRILTNTRNDSEKRILLVSDGESELSSSVIDLAIENNIKINTVYIGGQNNNELLKNIAERTGGKYFKAVTADELINIYSEIMIDQKIDSADSDKDGIPDIFEISGMRLSNGTIIYTDPFNQDTDGDGLLDGDEIDVIPTFWI
;
A
#
# COMPACT_ATOMS: atom_id res chain seq x y z
N SER A 1 -0.37 -5.09 15.75
CA SER A 1 0.57 -4.04 16.17
C SER A 1 1.93 -4.32 15.56
N MET A 2 2.29 -3.54 14.60
CA MET A 2 3.57 -3.67 13.92
C MET A 2 4.69 -3.20 14.87
N ARG A 3 5.65 -4.06 15.16
CA ARG A 3 6.76 -3.74 16.06
C ARG A 3 7.69 -2.71 15.41
N THR A 4 8.09 -1.70 16.16
CA THR A 4 9.00 -0.64 15.71
C THR A 4 10.44 -1.13 15.47
N ASN A 5 10.74 -2.38 15.76
CA ASN A 5 12.09 -2.96 15.76
C ASN A 5 12.19 -4.17 14.79
N ASP A 6 11.45 -4.17 13.68
CA ASP A 6 11.70 -5.13 12.63
C ASP A 6 12.74 -4.53 11.65
N PRO A 7 14.04 -4.90 11.75
CA PRO A 7 15.09 -4.29 10.95
C PRO A 7 14.90 -4.52 9.45
N ASP A 8 14.14 -5.55 9.07
CA ASP A 8 13.89 -5.88 7.67
C ASP A 8 12.89 -4.90 7.00
N PHE A 9 12.13 -4.14 7.80
CA PHE A 9 11.14 -3.17 7.33
C PHE A 9 11.47 -1.71 7.68
N GLU A 10 12.67 -1.45 8.20
CA GLU A 10 13.14 -0.10 8.52
C GLU A 10 14.44 0.21 7.79
N TYR A 11 14.56 1.42 7.30
CA TYR A 11 15.82 1.95 6.78
C TYR A 11 16.07 3.37 7.26
N SER A 12 17.34 3.72 7.38
CA SER A 12 17.78 5.03 7.80
C SER A 12 18.42 5.78 6.65
N VAL A 13 17.91 6.97 6.35
CA VAL A 13 18.51 7.88 5.37
C VAL A 13 19.29 8.95 6.11
N LYS A 14 20.61 9.02 5.85
CA LYS A 14 21.42 10.15 6.31
C LYS A 14 21.27 11.29 5.32
N ASN A 15 20.75 12.40 5.78
CA ASN A 15 20.65 13.62 5.00
C ASN A 15 21.62 14.66 5.55
N THR A 16 22.47 15.22 4.70
CA THR A 16 23.39 16.30 5.06
C THR A 16 22.85 17.59 4.48
N LEU A 17 22.19 18.41 5.30
CA LEU A 17 21.62 19.70 4.87
C LEU A 17 22.68 20.82 4.77
N TYR A 18 23.72 20.74 5.63
CA TYR A 18 24.83 21.71 5.65
C TYR A 18 26.13 20.99 5.97
N PRO A 19 27.29 21.49 5.54
CA PRO A 19 28.58 20.94 5.96
C PRO A 19 28.69 20.88 7.48
N GLY A 20 28.83 19.67 8.03
CA GLY A 20 28.94 19.43 9.47
C GLY A 20 27.64 19.12 10.22
N SER A 21 26.47 19.22 9.58
CA SER A 21 25.22 18.75 10.18
C SER A 21 24.73 17.50 9.45
N SER A 22 24.55 16.42 10.16
CA SER A 22 23.86 15.22 9.67
C SER A 22 22.74 14.89 10.62
N TYR A 23 21.54 14.67 10.10
CA TYR A 23 20.45 14.06 10.86
C TYR A 23 20.04 12.78 10.17
N GLN A 24 19.62 11.84 10.97
CA GLN A 24 19.15 10.55 10.50
C GLN A 24 17.62 10.57 10.50
N ILE A 25 17.02 10.41 9.31
CA ILE A 25 15.59 10.18 9.20
C ILE A 25 15.41 8.68 9.13
N THR A 26 14.78 8.13 10.14
CA THR A 26 14.33 6.73 10.12
C THR A 26 12.93 6.69 9.56
N THR A 27 12.73 5.96 8.49
CA THR A 27 11.42 5.65 7.95
C THR A 27 11.27 4.15 7.82
N CYS A 28 10.04 3.66 7.78
CA CYS A 28 9.81 2.24 7.56
C CYS A 28 9.22 2.00 6.17
N TYR A 29 9.50 0.85 5.60
CA TYR A 29 9.01 0.47 4.29
C TYR A 29 7.48 0.49 4.19
N ARG A 30 6.77 0.24 5.27
CA ARG A 30 5.30 0.39 5.34
C ARG A 30 4.85 1.81 5.01
N LYS A 31 5.51 2.82 5.59
CA LYS A 31 5.22 4.22 5.29
C LYS A 31 5.58 4.57 3.85
N LEU A 32 6.72 4.04 3.37
CA LEU A 32 7.13 4.24 1.98
C LEU A 32 6.10 3.65 1.01
N ALA A 33 5.73 2.39 1.18
CA ALA A 33 4.73 1.71 0.38
C ALA A 33 3.37 2.43 0.42
N SER A 34 2.93 2.87 1.62
CA SER A 34 1.69 3.65 1.77
C SER A 34 1.77 5.00 1.06
N LYS A 35 2.92 5.67 1.07
CA LYS A 35 3.12 6.93 0.36
C LYS A 35 3.10 6.74 -1.15
N ASN A 36 3.73 5.69 -1.66
CA ASN A 36 3.68 5.33 -3.08
C ASN A 36 2.24 5.01 -3.52
N TYR A 37 1.50 4.25 -2.70
CA TYR A 37 0.08 4.00 -2.93
C TYR A 37 -0.73 5.30 -3.06
N VAL A 38 -0.51 6.28 -2.18
CA VAL A 38 -1.19 7.58 -2.22
C VAL A 38 -0.83 8.38 -3.48
N LYS A 39 0.44 8.40 -3.88
CA LYS A 39 0.88 9.11 -5.09
C LYS A 39 0.23 8.59 -6.37
N ALA A 40 -0.02 7.30 -6.42
CA ALA A 40 -0.59 6.65 -7.59
C ALA A 40 -2.12 6.68 -7.65
N GLN A 41 -2.80 7.36 -6.73
CA GLN A 41 -4.24 7.50 -6.76
C GLN A 41 -4.71 8.44 -7.86
N GLY A 42 -5.85 8.10 -8.48
CA GLY A 42 -6.52 9.00 -9.40
C GLY A 42 -7.10 10.23 -8.70
N ASN A 43 -7.37 11.27 -9.46
CA ASN A 43 -7.89 12.54 -8.95
C ASN A 43 -9.24 12.39 -8.21
N ASP A 44 -10.02 11.39 -8.58
CA ASP A 44 -11.35 11.11 -8.01
C ASP A 44 -11.30 10.12 -6.84
N ASP A 45 -10.19 9.44 -6.64
CA ASP A 45 -10.00 8.49 -5.57
C ASP A 45 -9.89 9.23 -4.23
N ARG A 46 -10.43 8.62 -3.19
CA ARG A 46 -10.33 9.14 -1.82
C ARG A 46 -9.84 8.06 -0.89
N THR A 47 -8.83 8.39 -0.12
CA THR A 47 -8.26 7.51 0.90
C THR A 47 -8.47 8.08 2.28
N GLY A 48 -8.79 7.22 3.23
CA GLY A 48 -8.74 7.49 4.66
C GLY A 48 -7.69 6.61 5.33
N ILE A 49 -7.24 7.01 6.50
CA ILE A 49 -6.22 6.28 7.25
C ILE A 49 -6.73 6.00 8.65
N VAL A 50 -6.78 4.71 9.00
CA VAL A 50 -7.14 4.22 10.33
C VAL A 50 -5.89 3.57 10.95
N LEU A 51 -5.49 4.09 12.09
CA LEU A 51 -4.49 3.45 12.95
C LEU A 51 -5.21 2.59 13.98
N PHE A 52 -4.79 1.34 14.09
CA PHE A 52 -5.37 0.44 15.07
C PHE A 52 -4.32 -0.26 15.94
N THR A 53 -4.70 -0.47 17.16
CA THR A 53 -4.01 -1.24 18.19
C THR A 53 -5.05 -2.10 18.91
N SER A 54 -5.17 -2.03 20.22
CA SER A 54 -6.35 -2.52 20.96
C SER A 54 -7.60 -1.71 20.63
N GLU A 55 -7.42 -0.43 20.28
CA GLU A 55 -8.42 0.50 19.79
C GLU A 55 -8.15 0.87 18.33
N ALA A 56 -9.12 1.47 17.66
CA ALA A 56 -8.97 2.00 16.32
C ALA A 56 -9.32 3.49 16.29
N ASN A 57 -8.47 4.27 15.64
CA ASN A 57 -8.63 5.71 15.53
C ASN A 57 -8.45 6.16 14.08
N THR A 58 -9.36 6.96 13.58
CA THR A 58 -9.20 7.63 12.30
C THR A 58 -8.11 8.70 12.41
N VAL A 59 -7.01 8.50 11.68
CA VAL A 59 -5.91 9.46 11.57
C VAL A 59 -6.21 10.49 10.50
N CYS A 60 -6.88 10.04 9.42
CA CYS A 60 -7.31 10.88 8.31
C CYS A 60 -8.64 10.37 7.77
N GLU A 61 -9.65 11.24 7.69
CA GLU A 61 -10.90 10.97 6.99
C GLU A 61 -10.66 10.91 5.47
N LEU A 62 -11.66 10.46 4.71
CA LEU A 62 -11.52 10.28 3.26
C LEU A 62 -11.22 11.61 2.54
N THR A 63 -10.08 11.67 1.88
CA THR A 63 -9.62 12.81 1.10
C THR A 63 -8.84 12.36 -0.14
N ASN A 64 -8.81 13.19 -1.18
CA ASN A 64 -7.93 13.06 -2.33
C ASN A 64 -6.68 13.96 -2.22
N SER A 65 -6.50 14.66 -1.10
CA SER A 65 -5.35 15.53 -0.89
C SER A 65 -4.10 14.71 -0.54
N GLU A 66 -3.20 14.56 -1.50
CA GLU A 66 -1.92 13.88 -1.29
C GLU A 66 -1.17 14.44 -0.09
N TYR A 67 -1.10 15.78 0.04
CA TYR A 67 -0.43 16.44 1.16
C TYR A 67 -0.99 16.02 2.52
N VAL A 68 -2.31 15.96 2.65
CA VAL A 68 -2.97 15.56 3.90
C VAL A 68 -2.66 14.10 4.23
N LEU A 69 -2.75 13.23 3.24
CA LEU A 69 -2.46 11.79 3.38
C LEU A 69 -1.00 11.53 3.74
N MET A 70 -0.05 12.20 3.08
CA MET A 70 1.39 12.08 3.37
C MET A 70 1.70 12.46 4.82
N ASN A 71 1.15 13.59 5.29
CA ASN A 71 1.31 14.03 6.68
C ASN A 71 0.66 13.06 7.69
N ALA A 72 -0.45 12.45 7.32
CA ALA A 72 -1.11 11.45 8.16
C ALA A 72 -0.26 10.17 8.27
N ILE A 73 0.30 9.68 7.15
CA ILE A 73 1.20 8.52 7.12
C ILE A 73 2.42 8.77 8.00
N ASP A 74 3.02 9.96 7.96
CA ASP A 74 4.19 10.28 8.78
C ASP A 74 3.92 10.24 10.28
N LYS A 75 2.68 10.48 10.69
CA LYS A 75 2.25 10.42 12.10
C LYS A 75 1.95 9.01 12.60
N ILE A 76 1.88 8.01 11.73
CA ILE A 76 1.63 6.63 12.12
C ILE A 76 2.82 6.10 12.90
N TYR A 77 2.56 5.49 14.04
CA TYR A 77 3.54 4.77 14.84
C TYR A 77 2.94 3.45 15.35
N SER A 78 3.78 2.46 15.54
CA SER A 78 3.35 1.14 16.02
C SER A 78 3.48 1.08 17.54
N ASN A 79 2.39 0.82 18.23
CA ASN A 79 2.39 0.60 19.68
C ASN A 79 1.11 -0.14 20.10
N GLY A 80 1.25 -1.17 20.92
CA GLY A 80 0.13 -1.84 21.56
C GLY A 80 -0.35 -3.14 20.89
N GLY A 81 -1.56 -3.54 21.20
CA GLY A 81 -2.17 -4.79 20.74
C GLY A 81 -2.70 -4.74 19.30
N THR A 82 -3.46 -5.76 18.91
CA THR A 82 -4.06 -5.88 17.58
C THR A 82 -5.55 -6.21 17.73
N ASN A 83 -6.43 -5.38 17.18
CA ASN A 83 -7.88 -5.61 17.22
C ASN A 83 -8.50 -5.33 15.85
N PHE A 84 -8.70 -6.39 15.07
CA PHE A 84 -9.28 -6.29 13.73
C PHE A 84 -10.76 -5.89 13.76
N ASN A 85 -11.50 -6.25 14.81
CA ASN A 85 -12.91 -5.85 14.94
C ASN A 85 -13.04 -4.32 14.93
N ASN A 86 -12.24 -3.64 15.75
CA ASN A 86 -12.26 -2.19 15.85
C ASN A 86 -11.74 -1.53 14.57
N ALA A 87 -10.65 -2.07 13.99
CA ALA A 87 -10.07 -1.56 12.76
C ALA A 87 -11.06 -1.59 11.59
N ILE A 88 -11.70 -2.74 11.36
CA ILE A 88 -12.65 -2.92 10.25
C ILE A 88 -13.92 -2.10 10.48
N LYS A 89 -14.48 -2.07 11.69
CA LYS A 89 -15.66 -1.25 12.01
C LYS A 89 -15.41 0.23 11.76
N GLU A 90 -14.26 0.75 12.20
CA GLU A 90 -13.92 2.15 12.02
C GLU A 90 -13.71 2.47 10.52
N SER A 91 -13.07 1.57 9.78
CA SER A 91 -12.92 1.70 8.32
C SER A 91 -14.27 1.68 7.59
N ILE A 92 -15.19 0.81 8.00
CA ILE A 92 -16.56 0.77 7.46
C ILE A 92 -17.28 2.09 7.77
N ARG A 93 -17.15 2.63 8.98
CA ARG A 93 -17.76 3.91 9.37
C ARG A 93 -17.37 5.04 8.41
N ILE A 94 -16.09 5.19 8.10
CA ILE A 94 -15.64 6.27 7.20
C ILE A 94 -16.05 6.01 5.74
N LEU A 95 -16.13 4.75 5.30
CA LEU A 95 -16.52 4.39 3.93
C LEU A 95 -18.04 4.51 3.70
N THR A 96 -18.86 4.28 4.70
CA THR A 96 -20.34 4.35 4.58
C THR A 96 -20.87 5.77 4.60
N ASN A 97 -20.11 6.73 5.12
CA ASN A 97 -20.47 8.15 5.13
C ASN A 97 -20.16 8.85 3.79
N THR A 98 -19.92 8.11 2.70
CA THR A 98 -19.55 8.64 1.40
C THR A 98 -20.62 8.41 0.34
N ARG A 99 -20.37 8.92 -0.89
CA ARG A 99 -21.19 8.67 -2.07
C ARG A 99 -21.37 7.16 -2.33
N ASN A 100 -22.57 6.78 -2.79
CA ASN A 100 -22.95 5.38 -2.97
C ASN A 100 -22.46 4.77 -4.30
N ASP A 101 -21.97 5.59 -5.23
CA ASP A 101 -21.57 5.22 -6.59
C ASP A 101 -20.09 4.85 -6.72
N SER A 102 -19.35 4.82 -5.62
CA SER A 102 -17.92 4.46 -5.60
C SER A 102 -17.69 3.04 -5.11
N GLU A 103 -16.69 2.37 -5.68
CA GLU A 103 -16.19 1.11 -5.13
C GLU A 103 -15.51 1.38 -3.79
N LYS A 104 -15.84 0.55 -2.79
CA LYS A 104 -15.33 0.69 -1.43
C LYS A 104 -14.38 -0.44 -1.09
N ARG A 105 -13.18 -0.09 -0.67
CA ARG A 105 -12.15 -1.07 -0.33
C ARG A 105 -11.46 -0.73 0.99
N ILE A 106 -11.03 -1.76 1.71
CA ILE A 106 -10.17 -1.66 2.89
C ILE A 106 -8.88 -2.39 2.56
N LEU A 107 -7.74 -1.77 2.85
CA LEU A 107 -6.44 -2.43 2.88
C LEU A 107 -6.01 -2.61 4.34
N LEU A 108 -6.12 -3.84 4.83
CA LEU A 108 -5.75 -4.20 6.20
C LEU A 108 -4.33 -4.77 6.23
N VAL A 109 -3.41 -4.06 6.85
CA VAL A 109 -2.00 -4.46 6.93
C VAL A 109 -1.64 -4.75 8.38
N SER A 110 -1.13 -5.95 8.66
CA SER A 110 -0.77 -6.37 10.03
C SER A 110 0.32 -7.43 10.05
N ASP A 111 1.14 -7.40 11.11
CA ASP A 111 2.12 -8.42 11.48
C ASP A 111 1.63 -9.31 12.65
N GLY A 112 0.45 -9.02 13.19
CA GLY A 112 -0.08 -9.65 14.38
C GLY A 112 -1.25 -10.58 14.13
N GLU A 113 -1.55 -11.33 15.19
CA GLU A 113 -2.77 -12.13 15.28
C GLU A 113 -3.84 -11.36 16.05
N SER A 114 -5.10 -11.62 15.72
CA SER A 114 -6.25 -11.04 16.39
C SER A 114 -7.43 -12.00 16.31
N GLU A 115 -8.37 -11.83 17.21
CA GLU A 115 -9.69 -12.44 17.06
C GLU A 115 -10.57 -11.51 16.20
N LEU A 116 -11.44 -12.11 15.39
CA LEU A 116 -12.40 -11.38 14.57
C LEU A 116 -13.77 -12.05 14.65
N SER A 117 -14.78 -11.23 14.93
CA SER A 117 -16.17 -11.67 14.89
C SER A 117 -16.68 -11.81 13.45
N SER A 118 -17.34 -12.92 13.13
CA SER A 118 -18.00 -13.10 11.83
C SER A 118 -18.93 -11.93 11.48
N SER A 119 -19.63 -11.37 12.45
CA SER A 119 -20.55 -10.25 12.23
C SER A 119 -19.88 -9.00 11.67
N VAL A 120 -18.58 -8.80 11.91
CA VAL A 120 -17.83 -7.66 11.35
C VAL A 120 -17.50 -7.92 9.88
N ILE A 121 -17.22 -9.16 9.51
CA ILE A 121 -17.03 -9.53 8.10
C ILE A 121 -18.37 -9.39 7.36
N ASP A 122 -19.46 -9.88 7.97
CA ASP A 122 -20.80 -9.79 7.37
C ASP A 122 -21.20 -8.33 7.16
N LEU A 123 -20.87 -7.44 8.10
CA LEU A 123 -21.10 -6.00 7.95
C LEU A 123 -20.34 -5.39 6.76
N ALA A 124 -19.11 -5.82 6.50
CA ALA A 124 -18.36 -5.37 5.33
C ALA A 124 -19.03 -5.87 4.03
N ILE A 125 -19.45 -7.12 3.98
CA ILE A 125 -20.16 -7.70 2.83
C ILE A 125 -21.49 -6.98 2.56
N GLU A 126 -22.30 -6.74 3.59
CA GLU A 126 -23.57 -6.01 3.49
C GLU A 126 -23.40 -4.57 2.92
N ASN A 127 -22.25 -3.95 3.16
CA ASN A 127 -21.93 -2.62 2.63
C ASN A 127 -21.15 -2.67 1.30
N ASN A 128 -21.02 -3.83 0.66
CA ASN A 128 -20.26 -4.05 -0.57
C ASN A 128 -18.80 -3.58 -0.45
N ILE A 129 -18.16 -3.81 0.69
CA ILE A 129 -16.78 -3.43 0.95
C ILE A 129 -15.88 -4.64 0.79
N LYS A 130 -14.94 -4.59 -0.16
CA LYS A 130 -13.89 -5.58 -0.32
C LYS A 130 -12.73 -5.29 0.66
N ILE A 131 -12.20 -6.32 1.30
CA ILE A 131 -11.06 -6.19 2.21
C ILE A 131 -9.86 -6.93 1.65
N ASN A 132 -8.89 -6.19 1.15
CA ASN A 132 -7.57 -6.74 0.85
C ASN A 132 -6.78 -6.82 2.15
N THR A 133 -6.03 -7.90 2.34
CA THR A 133 -5.25 -8.09 3.56
C THR A 133 -3.79 -8.36 3.23
N VAL A 134 -2.89 -7.72 3.96
CA VAL A 134 -1.44 -7.91 3.85
C VAL A 134 -0.91 -8.39 5.20
N TYR A 135 -0.38 -9.59 5.23
CA TYR A 135 0.34 -10.11 6.38
C TYR A 135 1.83 -9.79 6.25
N ILE A 136 2.37 -9.08 7.22
CA ILE A 136 3.80 -8.82 7.34
C ILE A 136 4.38 -9.79 8.37
N GLY A 137 5.09 -10.82 7.93
CA GLY A 137 5.59 -11.81 8.87
C GLY A 137 6.34 -12.97 8.25
N GLY A 138 6.70 -13.92 9.10
CA GLY A 138 7.55 -15.05 8.77
C GLY A 138 6.95 -16.08 7.79
N GLN A 139 7.47 -17.30 7.83
CA GLN A 139 7.17 -18.35 6.82
C GLN A 139 5.72 -18.86 6.84
N ASN A 140 5.00 -18.77 7.94
CA ASN A 140 3.62 -19.27 8.06
C ASN A 140 2.62 -18.24 7.50
N ASN A 141 1.51 -18.73 6.94
CA ASN A 141 0.40 -17.90 6.54
C ASN A 141 -0.44 -17.47 7.75
N ASN A 142 -1.11 -16.34 7.64
CA ASN A 142 -2.12 -15.92 8.60
C ASN A 142 -3.51 -16.30 8.05
N GLU A 143 -4.04 -17.42 8.51
CA GLU A 143 -5.32 -17.97 8.02
C GLU A 143 -6.50 -17.03 8.31
N LEU A 144 -6.44 -16.23 9.37
CA LEU A 144 -7.51 -15.27 9.66
C LEU A 144 -7.54 -14.16 8.61
N LEU A 145 -6.40 -13.55 8.27
CA LEU A 145 -6.31 -12.52 7.24
C LEU A 145 -6.72 -13.05 5.87
N LYS A 146 -6.33 -14.29 5.56
CA LYS A 146 -6.75 -14.97 4.33
C LYS A 146 -8.27 -15.16 4.28
N ASN A 147 -8.87 -15.63 5.35
CA ASN A 147 -10.33 -15.82 5.45
C ASN A 147 -11.11 -14.49 5.32
N ILE A 148 -10.59 -13.39 5.90
CA ILE A 148 -11.18 -12.05 5.75
C ILE A 148 -11.23 -11.65 4.27
N ALA A 149 -10.11 -11.76 3.58
CA ALA A 149 -10.00 -11.39 2.18
C ALA A 149 -10.95 -12.22 1.31
N GLU A 150 -10.88 -13.54 1.40
CA GLU A 150 -11.71 -14.47 0.61
C GLU A 150 -13.22 -14.22 0.81
N ARG A 151 -13.67 -14.05 2.06
CA ARG A 151 -15.10 -13.84 2.35
C ARG A 151 -15.65 -12.50 1.85
N THR A 152 -14.81 -11.47 1.77
CA THR A 152 -15.21 -10.14 1.31
C THR A 152 -14.94 -9.91 -0.18
N GLY A 153 -14.42 -10.93 -0.90
CA GLY A 153 -14.06 -10.81 -2.32
C GLY A 153 -12.81 -9.95 -2.56
N GLY A 154 -11.95 -9.81 -1.55
CA GLY A 154 -10.64 -9.19 -1.65
C GLY A 154 -9.53 -10.23 -1.84
N LYS A 155 -8.29 -9.76 -1.84
CA LYS A 155 -7.07 -10.58 -1.99
C LYS A 155 -6.25 -10.62 -0.71
N TYR A 156 -5.64 -11.77 -0.44
CA TYR A 156 -4.67 -11.96 0.64
C TYR A 156 -3.25 -11.92 0.08
N PHE A 157 -2.41 -11.11 0.69
CA PHE A 157 -1.00 -11.00 0.37
C PHE A 157 -0.14 -11.30 1.59
N LYS A 158 1.09 -11.73 1.34
CA LYS A 158 2.07 -11.99 2.37
C LYS A 158 3.39 -11.35 1.99
N ALA A 159 3.91 -10.51 2.86
CA ALA A 159 5.23 -9.91 2.75
C ALA A 159 6.18 -10.51 3.79
N VAL A 160 7.21 -11.19 3.36
CA VAL A 160 8.29 -11.71 4.21
C VAL A 160 9.43 -10.71 4.29
N THR A 161 9.62 -9.92 3.22
CA THR A 161 10.62 -8.88 3.12
C THR A 161 10.00 -7.51 2.84
N ALA A 162 10.78 -6.47 3.07
CA ALA A 162 10.36 -5.10 2.81
C ALA A 162 10.09 -4.83 1.33
N ASP A 163 10.90 -5.39 0.44
CA ASP A 163 10.75 -5.26 -1.01
C ASP A 163 9.45 -5.90 -1.50
N GLU A 164 9.09 -7.06 -0.95
CA GLU A 164 7.80 -7.70 -1.24
C GLU A 164 6.63 -6.81 -0.86
N LEU A 165 6.74 -6.04 0.23
CA LEU A 165 5.68 -5.12 0.65
C LEU A 165 5.43 -4.03 -0.40
N ILE A 166 6.48 -3.46 -0.99
CA ILE A 166 6.37 -2.45 -2.04
C ILE A 166 5.66 -3.06 -3.27
N ASN A 167 6.09 -4.25 -3.69
CA ASN A 167 5.51 -4.94 -4.83
C ASN A 167 4.02 -5.27 -4.60
N ILE A 168 3.65 -5.73 -3.39
CA ILE A 168 2.27 -6.02 -3.02
C ILE A 168 1.39 -4.76 -3.11
N TYR A 169 1.87 -3.62 -2.63
CA TYR A 169 1.10 -2.37 -2.73
C TYR A 169 0.92 -1.96 -4.20
N SER A 170 1.94 -2.13 -5.03
CA SER A 170 1.83 -1.89 -6.48
C SER A 170 0.80 -2.84 -7.12
N GLU A 171 0.83 -4.14 -6.79
CA GLU A 171 -0.17 -5.11 -7.28
C GLU A 171 -1.60 -4.73 -6.87
N ILE A 172 -1.80 -4.34 -5.60
CA ILE A 172 -3.11 -3.91 -5.12
C ILE A 172 -3.63 -2.71 -5.92
N MET A 173 -2.74 -1.79 -6.27
CA MET A 173 -3.09 -0.59 -7.03
C MET A 173 -3.49 -0.93 -8.47
N ILE A 174 -2.80 -1.84 -9.12
CA ILE A 174 -3.13 -2.31 -10.47
C ILE A 174 -4.51 -2.98 -10.46
N ASP A 175 -4.77 -3.84 -9.50
CA ASP A 175 -6.07 -4.51 -9.36
C ASP A 175 -7.22 -3.52 -9.10
N GLN A 176 -6.91 -2.35 -8.56
CA GLN A 176 -7.87 -1.27 -8.31
C GLN A 176 -8.02 -0.33 -9.51
N LYS A 177 -7.00 -0.22 -10.34
CA LYS A 177 -6.98 0.61 -11.54
C LYS A 177 -6.87 -0.27 -12.78
N ILE A 178 -7.99 -0.69 -13.31
CA ILE A 178 -8.08 -1.24 -14.66
C ILE A 178 -7.73 -0.16 -15.72
N ASP A 179 -7.79 1.12 -15.34
CA ASP A 179 -7.23 2.25 -16.08
C ASP A 179 -6.01 2.81 -15.31
N SER A 180 -4.91 2.10 -15.34
CA SER A 180 -3.63 2.69 -14.93
C SER A 180 -3.28 3.80 -15.90
N ALA A 181 -3.11 5.03 -15.40
CA ALA A 181 -2.60 6.11 -16.21
C ALA A 181 -1.24 5.67 -16.77
N ASP A 182 -1.08 5.76 -18.06
CA ASP A 182 0.14 5.64 -18.82
C ASP A 182 0.27 7.00 -19.53
N SER A 183 0.95 7.93 -18.85
CA SER A 183 0.87 9.35 -19.21
C SER A 183 1.64 9.67 -20.49
N ASP A 184 2.70 8.95 -20.76
CA ASP A 184 3.54 9.11 -21.95
C ASP A 184 3.27 8.06 -23.03
N LYS A 185 2.53 6.98 -22.70
CA LYS A 185 2.09 5.93 -23.61
C LYS A 185 3.22 5.05 -24.16
N ASP A 186 4.20 4.78 -23.34
CA ASP A 186 5.29 3.86 -23.67
C ASP A 186 4.95 2.38 -23.40
N GLY A 187 3.78 2.12 -22.76
CA GLY A 187 3.30 0.80 -22.39
C GLY A 187 3.58 0.43 -20.93
N ILE A 188 4.28 1.29 -20.17
CA ILE A 188 4.49 1.14 -18.74
C ILE A 188 3.53 2.08 -18.00
N PRO A 189 2.68 1.59 -17.12
CA PRO A 189 1.86 2.47 -16.30
C PRO A 189 2.69 3.33 -15.34
N ASP A 190 2.33 4.63 -15.19
CA ASP A 190 2.97 5.64 -14.32
C ASP A 190 3.36 5.09 -12.94
N ILE A 191 2.51 4.21 -12.39
CA ILE A 191 2.73 3.63 -11.08
C ILE A 191 3.97 2.74 -11.00
N PHE A 192 4.24 1.98 -12.06
CA PHE A 192 5.42 1.11 -12.08
C PHE A 192 6.70 1.93 -12.22
N GLU A 193 6.63 2.97 -13.00
CA GLU A 193 7.74 3.89 -13.21
C GLU A 193 8.11 4.60 -11.91
N ILE A 194 7.11 5.11 -11.17
CA ILE A 194 7.30 5.79 -9.88
C ILE A 194 7.73 4.83 -8.76
N SER A 195 7.15 3.63 -8.70
CA SER A 195 7.42 2.67 -7.61
C SER A 195 8.67 1.84 -7.82
N GLY A 196 9.16 1.80 -9.07
CA GLY A 196 10.27 0.96 -9.50
C GLY A 196 9.84 -0.43 -9.94
N MET A 197 10.43 -0.88 -11.03
CA MET A 197 10.21 -2.20 -11.62
C MET A 197 11.37 -3.13 -11.30
N ARG A 198 11.08 -4.34 -10.86
CA ARG A 198 12.12 -5.32 -10.57
C ARG A 198 12.39 -6.17 -11.81
N LEU A 199 13.59 -6.09 -12.33
CA LEU A 199 14.06 -6.95 -13.42
C LEU A 199 14.32 -8.38 -12.93
N SER A 200 14.36 -9.32 -13.86
CA SER A 200 14.64 -10.75 -13.60
C SER A 200 15.98 -11.00 -12.89
N ASN A 201 16.93 -10.08 -13.04
CA ASN A 201 18.24 -10.11 -12.37
C ASN A 201 18.21 -9.53 -10.94
N GLY A 202 17.04 -9.06 -10.46
CA GLY A 202 16.86 -8.48 -9.15
C GLY A 202 17.13 -6.97 -9.05
N THR A 203 17.54 -6.31 -10.13
CA THR A 203 17.73 -4.85 -10.17
C THR A 203 16.38 -4.15 -10.16
N ILE A 204 16.28 -3.04 -9.43
CA ILE A 204 15.11 -2.15 -9.48
C ILE A 204 15.47 -0.97 -10.37
N ILE A 205 14.64 -0.71 -11.36
CA ILE A 205 14.75 0.43 -12.27
C ILE A 205 13.54 1.34 -12.10
N TYR A 206 13.75 2.61 -12.39
CA TYR A 206 12.74 3.68 -12.40
C TYR A 206 12.82 4.38 -13.74
N THR A 207 11.66 4.70 -14.30
CA THR A 207 11.54 5.51 -15.52
C THR A 207 10.73 6.77 -15.22
N ASP A 208 10.67 7.71 -16.16
CA ASP A 208 9.93 8.96 -15.99
C ASP A 208 8.54 8.83 -16.62
N PRO A 209 7.43 8.81 -15.85
CA PRO A 209 6.08 8.59 -16.35
C PRO A 209 5.56 9.67 -17.32
N PHE A 210 6.39 10.66 -17.65
CA PHE A 210 6.08 11.70 -18.62
C PHE A 210 7.08 11.73 -19.80
N ASN A 211 7.97 10.74 -19.90
CA ASN A 211 8.98 10.66 -20.93
C ASN A 211 9.15 9.22 -21.42
N GLN A 212 8.61 8.90 -22.58
CA GLN A 212 8.58 7.56 -23.20
C GLN A 212 9.94 6.88 -23.38
N ASP A 213 11.05 7.64 -23.30
CA ASP A 213 12.42 7.21 -23.49
C ASP A 213 13.27 7.97 -22.46
N THR A 214 13.34 7.40 -21.26
CA THR A 214 13.94 8.07 -20.07
C THR A 214 15.43 8.31 -20.25
N ASP A 215 16.16 7.41 -20.90
CA ASP A 215 17.61 7.52 -21.08
C ASP A 215 18.02 8.16 -22.41
N GLY A 216 17.07 8.36 -23.35
CA GLY A 216 17.26 9.09 -24.58
C GLY A 216 18.01 8.33 -25.66
N ASP A 217 17.99 7.00 -25.64
CA ASP A 217 18.72 6.18 -26.59
C ASP A 217 17.91 5.85 -27.88
N GLY A 218 16.61 6.16 -27.90
CA GLY A 218 15.70 6.04 -29.04
C GLY A 218 14.83 4.79 -29.02
N LEU A 219 14.88 3.99 -27.98
CA LEU A 219 13.92 2.94 -27.67
C LEU A 219 12.93 3.47 -26.63
N LEU A 220 11.71 2.95 -26.62
CA LEU A 220 10.76 3.29 -25.56
C LEU A 220 11.09 2.49 -24.31
N ASP A 221 10.90 3.05 -23.14
CA ASP A 221 11.15 2.36 -21.86
C ASP A 221 10.39 1.02 -21.81
N GLY A 222 9.15 0.99 -22.32
CA GLY A 222 8.33 -0.23 -22.40
C GLY A 222 8.85 -1.30 -23.37
N ASP A 223 9.63 -0.92 -24.38
CA ASP A 223 10.25 -1.84 -25.34
C ASP A 223 11.59 -2.37 -24.83
N GLU A 224 12.27 -1.63 -23.94
CA GLU A 224 13.58 -2.01 -23.39
C GLU A 224 13.47 -2.92 -22.18
N ILE A 225 12.41 -2.72 -21.41
CA ILE A 225 12.24 -3.42 -20.15
C ILE A 225 11.63 -4.79 -20.45
N ASP A 226 12.48 -5.81 -20.53
CA ASP A 226 12.06 -7.23 -20.53
C ASP A 226 11.53 -7.59 -19.12
N VAL A 227 10.53 -6.83 -18.68
CA VAL A 227 9.73 -7.16 -17.52
C VAL A 227 8.73 -8.18 -18.00
N ILE A 228 8.99 -9.43 -17.74
CA ILE A 228 7.86 -10.34 -17.51
C ILE A 228 7.32 -9.88 -16.17
N PRO A 229 6.21 -9.13 -16.13
CA PRO A 229 5.57 -8.86 -14.86
C PRO A 229 5.26 -10.25 -14.32
N THR A 230 5.84 -10.63 -13.21
CA THR A 230 5.52 -11.87 -12.48
C THR A 230 4.03 -11.92 -12.09
N PHE A 231 3.24 -11.00 -12.61
CA PHE A 231 1.82 -10.77 -12.39
C PHE A 231 0.90 -11.36 -13.47
N TRP A 232 1.45 -11.98 -14.55
CA TRP A 232 0.66 -12.57 -15.65
C TRP A 232 0.68 -14.11 -15.68
N ILE A 233 1.14 -14.77 -14.60
CA ILE A 233 1.05 -16.23 -14.48
C ILE A 233 0.10 -16.62 -13.36
#